data_f74186d66bdc85827a412da330dfcf79
#
_entry.id   f74186d66bdc85827a412da330dfcf79
#
_cell.length_a   1.000
_cell.length_b   1.000
_cell.length_c   1.000
_cell.angle_alpha   90.00
_cell.angle_beta   90.00
_cell.angle_gamma   90.00
#
_symmetry.space_group_name_H-M   'P 1'
#
loop_
_entity.id
_entity.type
_entity.pdbx_description
1 polymer ?
#
loop_
_entity_poly.entity_id
_entity_poly.type
_entity_poly.pdbx_seq_one_letter_code
_entity_poly.pdbx_strand_id
1 'polypeptide(L)'
;LANNGEIDGVRLLKPETVEEISKLQWRGVCEMTHWPTRMALGFEANSPDHLPMGKNMSAFGKLGSGGAIGFCDRENKLAFSYCTNYQCEGAGVGIRCKSLIEAAAGKAPSWDVPKSVEFVG
;
A
#
# COMPACT_ATOMS: atom_id res chain seq x y z
N LEU A 1 10.33 8.78 1.63
CA LEU A 1 9.34 9.04 0.56
C LEU A 1 8.22 9.96 1.06
N ALA A 2 7.68 9.74 2.26
CA ALA A 2 6.58 10.55 2.82
C ALA A 2 6.86 12.06 2.88
N ASN A 3 8.12 12.44 3.06
CA ASN A 3 8.59 13.83 3.08
C ASN A 3 9.27 14.23 1.75
N ASN A 4 8.77 13.76 0.62
CA ASN A 4 9.30 14.09 -0.71
C ASN A 4 10.82 13.90 -0.85
N GLY A 5 11.34 12.81 -0.26
CA GLY A 5 12.73 12.40 -0.42
C GLY A 5 13.73 13.06 0.53
N GLU A 6 13.26 13.78 1.54
CA GLU A 6 14.11 14.43 2.54
C GLU A 6 13.64 14.12 3.96
N ILE A 7 14.56 13.97 4.89
CA ILE A 7 14.30 13.86 6.33
C ILE A 7 15.47 14.50 7.10
N ASP A 8 15.17 15.29 8.12
CA ASP A 8 16.14 15.95 8.99
C ASP A 8 17.24 16.72 8.24
N GLY A 9 16.87 17.38 7.14
CA GLY A 9 17.80 18.13 6.29
C GLY A 9 18.65 17.27 5.35
N VAL A 10 18.51 15.94 5.39
CA VAL A 10 19.21 15.03 4.48
C VAL A 10 18.29 14.66 3.30
N ARG A 11 18.69 15.06 2.11
CA ARG A 11 17.97 14.73 0.88
C ARG A 11 18.56 13.48 0.22
N LEU A 12 17.72 12.46 0.04
CA LEU A 12 18.04 11.21 -0.67
C LEU A 12 17.52 11.22 -2.10
N LEU A 13 16.33 11.81 -2.32
CA LEU A 13 15.68 11.87 -3.61
C LEU A 13 15.15 13.30 -3.86
N LYS A 14 15.13 13.70 -5.12
CA LYS A 14 14.46 14.94 -5.52
C LYS A 14 12.94 14.77 -5.43
N PRO A 15 12.16 15.82 -5.13
CA PRO A 15 10.70 15.75 -5.10
C PRO A 15 10.11 15.21 -6.40
N GLU A 16 10.65 15.62 -7.55
CA GLU A 16 10.22 15.20 -8.88
C GLU A 16 10.44 13.69 -9.08
N THR A 17 11.52 13.14 -8.50
CA THR A 17 11.77 11.70 -8.53
C THR A 17 10.72 10.96 -7.70
N VAL A 18 10.37 11.46 -6.53
CA VAL A 18 9.32 10.85 -5.69
C VAL A 18 7.97 10.92 -6.38
N GLU A 19 7.67 12.00 -7.06
CA GLU A 19 6.45 12.14 -7.86
C GLU A 19 6.42 11.11 -9.00
N GLU A 20 7.50 10.99 -9.76
CA GLU A 20 7.57 10.05 -10.89
C GLU A 20 7.44 8.59 -10.44
N ILE A 21 8.14 8.17 -9.38
CA ILE A 21 8.05 6.79 -8.89
C ILE A 21 6.68 6.44 -8.30
N SER A 22 5.92 7.42 -7.83
CA SER A 22 4.56 7.23 -7.28
C SER A 22 3.45 7.31 -8.32
N LYS A 23 3.78 7.75 -9.53
CA LYS A 23 2.81 7.93 -10.61
C LYS A 23 2.27 6.59 -11.10
N LEU A 24 0.94 6.50 -11.22
CA LEU A 24 0.29 5.30 -11.74
C LEU A 24 0.76 4.99 -13.16
N GLN A 25 1.36 3.83 -13.35
CA GLN A 25 1.84 3.35 -14.65
C GLN A 25 0.87 2.35 -15.27
N TRP A 26 0.25 1.52 -14.43
CA TRP A 26 -0.63 0.46 -14.90
C TRP A 26 -1.72 0.15 -13.89
N ARG A 27 -2.88 -0.21 -14.39
CA ARG A 27 -3.98 -0.77 -13.61
C ARG A 27 -4.67 -1.88 -14.39
N GLY A 28 -5.06 -2.92 -13.71
CA GLY A 28 -5.76 -4.06 -14.32
C GLY A 28 -5.90 -5.21 -13.34
N VAL A 29 -6.26 -6.35 -13.84
CA VAL A 29 -6.26 -7.59 -13.07
C VAL A 29 -4.92 -8.27 -13.26
N CYS A 30 -4.24 -8.56 -12.15
CA CYS A 30 -2.97 -9.30 -12.19
C CYS A 30 -3.23 -10.75 -12.61
N GLU A 31 -2.59 -11.21 -13.66
CA GLU A 31 -2.78 -12.57 -14.16
C GLU A 31 -2.35 -13.66 -13.18
N MET A 32 -1.40 -13.34 -12.30
CA MET A 32 -0.89 -14.30 -11.32
C MET A 32 -1.79 -14.40 -10.08
N THR A 33 -2.29 -13.27 -9.59
CA THR A 33 -3.08 -13.21 -8.35
C THR A 33 -4.57 -13.12 -8.60
N HIS A 34 -4.98 -12.82 -9.83
CA HIS A 34 -6.35 -12.53 -10.27
C HIS A 34 -7.01 -11.35 -9.52
N TRP A 35 -6.20 -10.44 -9.00
CA TRP A 35 -6.67 -9.30 -8.20
C TRP A 35 -6.55 -7.98 -8.93
N PRO A 36 -7.50 -7.05 -8.67
CA PRO A 36 -7.35 -5.68 -9.13
C PRO A 36 -6.06 -5.09 -8.57
N THR A 37 -5.19 -4.64 -9.45
CA THR A 37 -3.87 -4.16 -9.08
C THR A 37 -3.62 -2.80 -9.73
N ARG A 38 -2.96 -1.93 -8.99
CA ARG A 38 -2.54 -0.60 -9.42
C ARG A 38 -1.03 -0.50 -9.18
N MET A 39 -0.25 -0.29 -10.23
CA MET A 39 1.21 -0.27 -10.14
C MET A 39 1.77 1.09 -10.52
N ALA A 40 2.71 1.52 -9.71
CA ALA A 40 3.64 2.61 -9.98
C ALA A 40 5.02 2.03 -10.36
N LEU A 41 6.08 2.83 -10.37
CA LEU A 41 7.43 2.34 -10.69
C LEU A 41 8.03 1.58 -9.49
N GLY A 42 7.87 0.25 -9.49
CA GLY A 42 8.36 -0.63 -8.43
C GLY A 42 7.53 -0.62 -7.14
N PHE A 43 6.42 0.12 -7.12
CA PHE A 43 5.49 0.21 -6.00
C PHE A 43 4.08 -0.13 -6.43
N GLU A 44 3.26 -0.50 -5.46
CA GLU A 44 1.81 -0.55 -5.61
C GLU A 44 1.23 0.81 -5.22
N ALA A 45 0.32 1.32 -6.05
CA ALA A 45 -0.45 2.51 -5.73
C ALA A 45 -1.67 2.13 -4.89
N ASN A 46 -2.08 3.03 -4.00
CA ASN A 46 -3.23 2.78 -3.12
C ASN A 46 -4.45 2.35 -3.93
N SER A 47 -5.09 1.30 -3.45
CA SER A 47 -6.33 0.76 -4.01
C SER A 47 -7.33 0.56 -2.87
N PRO A 48 -8.35 1.42 -2.75
CA PRO A 48 -9.35 1.30 -1.71
C PRO A 48 -10.05 -0.06 -1.70
N ASP A 49 -10.18 -0.67 -2.88
CA ASP A 49 -10.92 -1.91 -3.07
C ASP A 49 -10.10 -3.14 -2.69
N HIS A 50 -8.79 -3.02 -2.66
CA HIS A 50 -7.94 -4.21 -2.52
C HIS A 50 -6.74 -4.05 -1.59
N LEU A 51 -5.99 -2.97 -1.69
CA LEU A 51 -4.77 -2.74 -0.92
C LEU A 51 -4.81 -1.35 -0.27
N PRO A 52 -5.61 -1.18 0.78
CA PRO A 52 -5.73 0.14 1.36
C PRO A 52 -4.48 0.52 2.13
N MET A 53 -3.94 1.63 1.70
CA MET A 53 -2.87 2.35 2.34
C MET A 53 -3.42 3.64 2.97
N GLY A 54 -4.58 3.51 3.63
CA GLY A 54 -5.34 4.64 4.15
C GLY A 54 -6.28 5.27 3.12
N LYS A 55 -6.82 6.44 3.46
CA LYS A 55 -7.85 7.13 2.69
C LYS A 55 -7.34 7.86 1.45
N ASN A 56 -6.05 8.22 1.41
CA ASN A 56 -5.50 9.07 0.35
C ASN A 56 -5.03 8.23 -0.84
N MET A 57 -5.60 8.51 -2.01
CA MET A 57 -5.27 7.77 -3.25
C MET A 57 -3.84 8.00 -3.75
N SER A 58 -3.17 9.03 -3.25
CA SER A 58 -1.77 9.33 -3.53
C SER A 58 -0.79 8.48 -2.70
N ALA A 59 -1.27 7.71 -1.72
CA ALA A 59 -0.43 6.80 -0.98
C ALA A 59 0.08 5.66 -1.88
N PHE A 60 1.31 5.23 -1.65
CA PHE A 60 1.94 4.16 -2.40
C PHE A 60 2.95 3.40 -1.53
N GLY A 61 3.19 2.16 -1.87
CA GLY A 61 4.07 1.31 -1.10
C GLY A 61 4.22 -0.08 -1.69
N LYS A 62 4.47 -1.07 -0.84
CA LYS A 62 4.57 -2.46 -1.26
C LYS A 62 4.00 -3.38 -0.21
N LEU A 63 3.24 -4.34 -0.70
CA LEU A 63 2.75 -5.47 0.09
C LEU A 63 3.73 -6.63 0.00
N GLY A 64 3.88 -7.36 1.10
CA GLY A 64 4.57 -8.64 1.15
C GLY A 64 3.61 -9.79 1.43
N SER A 65 3.92 -10.98 0.93
CA SER A 65 3.20 -12.20 1.26
C SER A 65 3.15 -12.42 2.76
N GLY A 66 2.03 -12.88 3.29
CA GLY A 66 1.85 -13.14 4.71
C GLY A 66 1.44 -11.92 5.54
N GLY A 67 1.17 -10.76 4.91
CA GLY A 67 0.58 -9.60 5.56
C GLY A 67 1.55 -8.51 5.99
N ALA A 68 2.79 -8.51 5.52
CA ALA A 68 3.70 -7.39 5.69
C ALA A 68 3.36 -6.26 4.72
N ILE A 69 3.49 -5.02 5.15
CA ILE A 69 3.28 -3.84 4.32
C ILE A 69 4.22 -2.71 4.72
N GLY A 70 4.69 -1.97 3.73
CA GLY A 70 5.32 -0.67 3.93
C GLY A 70 4.76 0.31 2.92
N PHE A 71 4.28 1.46 3.38
CA PHE A 71 3.77 2.50 2.49
C PHE A 71 4.03 3.91 3.01
N CYS A 72 3.88 4.88 2.16
CA CYS A 72 3.88 6.28 2.53
C CYS A 72 2.64 7.01 1.99
N ASP A 73 2.21 7.98 2.77
CA ASP A 73 1.17 8.94 2.44
C ASP A 73 1.78 10.34 2.52
N ARG A 74 2.00 10.96 1.36
CA ARG A 74 2.64 12.27 1.27
C ARG A 74 1.74 13.40 1.76
N GLU A 75 0.44 13.26 1.63
CA GLU A 75 -0.52 14.27 2.08
C GLU A 75 -0.51 14.41 3.60
N ASN A 76 -0.39 13.29 4.31
CA ASN A 76 -0.30 13.26 5.76
C ASN A 76 1.14 13.21 6.29
N LYS A 77 2.15 13.22 5.41
CA LYS A 77 3.58 13.05 5.77
C LYS A 77 3.80 11.79 6.63
N LEU A 78 3.05 10.73 6.32
CA LEU A 78 3.04 9.49 7.07
C LEU A 78 3.88 8.43 6.36
N ALA A 79 4.78 7.79 7.07
CA ALA A 79 5.38 6.53 6.71
C ALA A 79 4.88 5.45 7.66
N PHE A 80 4.38 4.36 7.10
CA PHE A 80 3.83 3.24 7.87
C PHE A 80 4.52 1.95 7.46
N SER A 81 4.86 1.12 8.44
CA SER A 81 5.37 -0.23 8.21
C SER A 81 4.79 -1.20 9.23
N TYR A 82 4.43 -2.36 8.75
CA TYR A 82 4.00 -3.47 9.59
C TYR A 82 4.63 -4.76 9.11
N CYS A 83 5.28 -5.46 10.02
CA CYS A 83 5.81 -6.80 9.81
C CYS A 83 5.28 -7.73 10.88
N THR A 84 5.00 -8.96 10.51
CA THR A 84 4.50 -9.98 11.43
C THR A 84 5.42 -11.20 11.41
N ASN A 85 5.56 -11.86 12.53
CA ASN A 85 6.23 -13.15 12.65
C ASN A 85 5.26 -14.33 12.44
N TYR A 86 3.96 -14.05 12.28
CA TYR A 86 2.92 -15.02 11.98
C TYR A 86 2.26 -14.63 10.65
N GLN A 87 2.53 -15.39 9.61
CA GLN A 87 1.96 -15.14 8.29
C GLN A 87 0.46 -15.44 8.29
N CYS A 88 -0.31 -14.50 7.76
CA CYS A 88 -1.73 -14.71 7.51
C CYS A 88 -1.90 -15.49 6.22
N GLU A 89 -2.83 -16.43 6.21
CA GLU A 89 -3.29 -17.02 4.96
C GLU A 89 -4.07 -15.99 4.14
N GLY A 90 -3.90 -16.05 2.84
CA GLY A 90 -4.57 -15.15 1.91
C GLY A 90 -3.68 -13.98 1.50
N ALA A 91 -4.20 -13.24 0.54
CA ALA A 91 -3.55 -12.07 0.03
C ALA A 91 -4.03 -10.84 0.81
N GLY A 92 -3.14 -9.91 0.96
CA GLY A 92 -3.42 -8.66 1.63
C GLY A 92 -2.93 -8.61 3.07
N VAL A 93 -3.28 -7.52 3.72
CA VAL A 93 -2.96 -7.30 5.13
C VAL A 93 -4.03 -7.93 6.00
N GLY A 94 -3.63 -8.69 7.01
CA GLY A 94 -4.56 -9.25 7.98
C GLY A 94 -5.33 -8.17 8.76
N ILE A 95 -6.38 -8.58 9.45
CA ILE A 95 -7.28 -7.67 10.18
C ILE A 95 -6.55 -6.78 11.19
N ARG A 96 -5.47 -7.28 11.81
CA ARG A 96 -4.66 -6.49 12.75
C ARG A 96 -3.97 -5.33 12.07
N CYS A 97 -3.31 -5.60 10.95
CA CYS A 97 -2.63 -4.58 10.16
C CYS A 97 -3.64 -3.56 9.62
N LYS A 98 -4.79 -4.03 9.14
CA LYS A 98 -5.88 -3.17 8.69
C LYS A 98 -6.30 -2.16 9.74
N SER A 99 -6.58 -2.61 10.96
CA SER A 99 -6.98 -1.72 12.06
C SER A 99 -5.92 -0.67 12.38
N LEU A 100 -4.63 -1.03 12.28
CA LEU A 100 -3.53 -0.10 12.48
C LEU A 100 -3.42 0.93 11.35
N ILE A 101 -3.61 0.49 10.10
CA ILE A 101 -3.65 1.40 8.94
C ILE A 101 -4.81 2.39 9.06
N GLU A 102 -6.01 1.91 9.39
CA GLU A 102 -7.18 2.77 9.59
C GLU A 102 -6.96 3.81 10.69
N ALA A 103 -6.32 3.40 11.79
CA ALA A 103 -6.00 4.32 12.88
C ALA A 103 -4.95 5.37 12.48
N ALA A 104 -3.94 4.99 11.70
CA ALA A 104 -2.83 5.86 11.32
C ALA A 104 -3.14 6.75 10.10
N ALA A 105 -3.76 6.19 9.07
CA ALA A 105 -3.93 6.82 7.75
C ALA A 105 -5.40 7.09 7.38
N GLY A 106 -6.33 6.81 8.28
CA GLY A 106 -7.76 6.96 8.06
C GLY A 106 -8.36 5.80 7.25
N LYS A 107 -9.66 5.61 7.45
CA LYS A 107 -10.41 4.52 6.81
C LYS A 107 -10.61 4.79 5.32
N ALA A 108 -10.25 3.84 4.49
CA ALA A 108 -10.55 3.90 3.06
C ALA A 108 -12.07 3.81 2.81
N PRO A 109 -12.61 4.54 1.81
CA PRO A 109 -14.06 4.67 1.60
C PRO A 109 -14.80 3.36 1.32
N SER A 110 -14.17 2.34 0.82
CA SER A 110 -14.81 1.12 0.34
C SER A 110 -14.03 -0.14 0.67
N TRP A 111 -13.66 -0.30 1.95
CA TRP A 111 -13.03 -1.55 2.30
C TRP A 111 -14.01 -2.60 2.79
N ASP A 112 -14.52 -3.40 1.89
CA ASP A 112 -14.94 -4.76 2.20
C ASP A 112 -13.80 -5.72 1.88
N VAL A 113 -13.22 -6.31 2.92
CA VAL A 113 -12.29 -7.44 2.74
C VAL A 113 -13.04 -8.48 1.92
N PRO A 114 -12.55 -8.90 0.75
CA PRO A 114 -13.14 -10.02 0.07
C PRO A 114 -13.17 -11.18 1.04
N LYS A 115 -14.36 -11.66 1.38
CA LYS A 115 -14.53 -12.88 2.16
C LYS A 115 -13.87 -13.98 1.35
N SER A 116 -12.72 -14.48 1.86
CA SER A 116 -11.96 -15.60 1.31
C SER A 116 -11.84 -15.60 -0.21
N VAL A 117 -10.69 -15.19 -0.73
CA VAL A 117 -10.29 -15.65 -2.06
C VAL A 117 -9.99 -17.13 -1.90
N GLU A 118 -10.89 -17.98 -2.32
CA GLU A 118 -10.57 -19.39 -2.49
C GLU A 118 -9.46 -19.45 -3.55
N PHE A 119 -8.28 -19.87 -3.12
CA PHE A 119 -7.26 -20.26 -4.07
C PHE A 119 -7.77 -21.50 -4.77
N VAL A 120 -8.24 -21.35 -6.00
CA VAL A 120 -8.43 -22.47 -6.90
C VAL A 120 -7.03 -22.91 -7.31
N GLY A 121 -6.58 -24.00 -6.68
CA GLY A 121 -5.32 -24.66 -6.99
C GLY A 121 -5.25 -25.20 -8.42
#